data_00ad82f3932366669dbcad6f9107ea27
#
_entry.id   00ad82f3932366669dbcad6f9107ea27
#
_cell.length_a   1.000
_cell.length_b   1.000
_cell.length_c   1.000
_cell.angle_alpha   90.00
_cell.angle_beta   90.00
_cell.angle_gamma   90.00
#
_symmetry.space_group_name_H-M   'P 1'
#
loop_
_entity.id
_entity.type
_entity.pdbx_description
1 polymer ?
#
loop_
_entity_poly.entity_id
_entity_poly.type
_entity_poly.pdbx_seq_one_letter_code
_entity_poly.pdbx_strand_id
1 'polypeptide(L)'
;MSKIKEGFNKIKSIVKNKTNEAIDNVQKSANTISNVARDVNNYINDEYYDVKKAILNKIKEYDTIIIHRHIRPDGDAIGTSQGLKELLKNSFPNKNIYVASSDKSEYLSFLPEDDKVEDDVYNNALVIVVDTGDADRISNKNFKLGKEIIKIDHHDTSADFGVINYCDPTSASCANIIVNFANTFRNDLKLNTLAATCLFVGIVTDSGRFRYASADSRCFKDASILLEYGVDTQKIYTTLYVEEENKFNLKKYVYSKYKLTKNGVAYIYFKDNYGKKHGNISKEDISSAINLLDSIKGSMIWILFNEGKEATRVRLRSRYINITELASKYNGGGHENACGATVYNKHQVKELLNDADMLLANFKEDNKGLYWWI
;
A
#
# COMPACT_ATOMS: atom_id res chain seq x y z
N MET A 1 4.74 -65.50 -35.93
CA MET A 1 4.47 -64.03 -36.10
C MET A 1 4.11 -63.30 -34.76
N SER A 2 3.46 -63.91 -33.77
CA SER A 2 3.04 -63.27 -32.48
C SER A 2 4.24 -62.85 -31.62
N LYS A 3 5.23 -63.68 -31.40
CA LYS A 3 6.42 -63.40 -30.56
C LYS A 3 7.34 -62.29 -31.09
N ILE A 4 7.41 -62.13 -32.43
CA ILE A 4 8.20 -61.06 -33.05
C ILE A 4 7.52 -59.69 -32.85
N LYS A 5 6.18 -59.63 -32.92
CA LYS A 5 5.38 -58.42 -32.66
C LYS A 5 5.46 -57.97 -31.21
N GLU A 6 5.48 -58.93 -30.29
CA GLU A 6 5.60 -58.64 -28.84
C GLU A 6 6.99 -58.12 -28.46
N GLY A 7 8.06 -58.70 -29.08
CA GLY A 7 9.42 -58.17 -28.92
C GLY A 7 9.60 -56.78 -29.46
N PHE A 8 8.98 -56.45 -30.61
CA PHE A 8 9.03 -55.12 -31.21
C PHE A 8 8.31 -54.08 -30.37
N ASN A 9 7.16 -54.43 -29.78
CA ASN A 9 6.42 -53.53 -28.89
C ASN A 9 7.18 -53.25 -27.58
N LYS A 10 7.88 -54.26 -27.02
CA LYS A 10 8.70 -54.12 -25.85
C LYS A 10 9.92 -53.20 -26.09
N ILE A 11 10.58 -53.34 -27.23
CA ILE A 11 11.67 -52.44 -27.64
C ILE A 11 11.16 -51.00 -27.82
N LYS A 12 10.00 -50.82 -28.48
CA LYS A 12 9.40 -49.50 -28.71
C LYS A 12 9.03 -48.79 -27.40
N SER A 13 8.54 -49.54 -26.36
CA SER A 13 8.24 -48.98 -25.06
C SER A 13 9.52 -48.59 -24.28
N ILE A 14 10.58 -49.41 -24.37
CA ILE A 14 11.87 -49.13 -23.69
C ILE A 14 12.53 -47.88 -24.33
N VAL A 15 12.53 -47.76 -25.65
CA VAL A 15 13.05 -46.58 -26.35
C VAL A 15 12.28 -45.34 -26.01
N LYS A 16 10.94 -45.41 -25.98
CA LYS A 16 10.07 -44.27 -25.60
C LYS A 16 10.32 -43.81 -24.14
N ASN A 17 10.46 -44.75 -23.21
CA ASN A 17 10.71 -44.43 -21.81
C ASN A 17 12.10 -43.79 -21.62
N LYS A 18 13.17 -44.34 -22.26
CA LYS A 18 14.51 -43.73 -22.22
C LYS A 18 14.56 -42.33 -22.85
N THR A 19 13.83 -42.15 -23.95
CA THR A 19 13.74 -40.82 -24.58
C THR A 19 13.02 -39.80 -23.69
N ASN A 20 11.92 -40.18 -23.04
CA ASN A 20 11.21 -39.29 -22.12
C ASN A 20 12.11 -38.97 -20.89
N GLU A 21 12.81 -39.95 -20.33
CA GLU A 21 13.74 -39.74 -19.23
C GLU A 21 14.92 -38.80 -19.61
N ALA A 22 15.43 -38.92 -20.83
CA ALA A 22 16.45 -38.00 -21.35
C ALA A 22 15.90 -36.60 -21.55
N ILE A 23 14.68 -36.45 -22.07
CA ILE A 23 14.01 -35.16 -22.22
C ILE A 23 13.78 -34.48 -20.86
N ASP A 24 13.28 -35.24 -19.87
CA ASP A 24 13.07 -34.75 -18.49
C ASP A 24 14.39 -34.29 -17.83
N ASN A 25 15.48 -35.01 -18.05
CA ASN A 25 16.82 -34.64 -17.54
C ASN A 25 17.36 -33.37 -18.22
N VAL A 26 17.18 -33.22 -19.51
CA VAL A 26 17.54 -31.99 -20.25
C VAL A 26 16.71 -30.81 -19.76
N GLN A 27 15.42 -30.99 -19.54
CA GLN A 27 14.51 -29.96 -19.06
C GLN A 27 14.85 -29.51 -17.64
N LYS A 28 15.19 -30.45 -16.74
CA LYS A 28 15.70 -30.14 -15.38
C LYS A 28 17.02 -29.36 -15.43
N SER A 29 17.94 -29.75 -16.31
CA SER A 29 19.23 -29.07 -16.46
C SER A 29 19.05 -27.66 -17.02
N ALA A 30 18.19 -27.47 -18.00
CA ALA A 30 17.86 -26.16 -18.58
C ALA A 30 17.22 -25.24 -17.54
N ASN A 31 16.30 -25.77 -16.72
CA ASN A 31 15.69 -25.01 -15.62
C ASN A 31 16.73 -24.61 -14.55
N THR A 32 17.66 -25.50 -14.23
CA THR A 32 18.75 -25.22 -13.28
C THR A 32 19.64 -24.09 -13.80
N ILE A 33 20.07 -24.16 -15.06
CA ILE A 33 20.90 -23.10 -15.69
C ILE A 33 20.15 -21.77 -15.73
N SER A 34 18.87 -21.79 -16.10
CA SER A 34 18.02 -20.58 -16.11
C SER A 34 17.88 -19.96 -14.70
N ASN A 35 17.74 -20.80 -13.67
CA ASN A 35 17.68 -20.34 -12.29
C ASN A 35 18.98 -19.69 -11.83
N VAL A 36 20.12 -20.35 -12.09
CA VAL A 36 21.45 -19.82 -11.75
C VAL A 36 21.74 -18.51 -12.49
N ALA A 37 21.44 -18.44 -13.78
CA ALA A 37 21.64 -17.21 -14.56
C ALA A 37 20.80 -16.04 -14.02
N ARG A 38 19.57 -16.31 -13.59
CA ARG A 38 18.73 -15.29 -12.97
C ARG A 38 19.25 -14.87 -11.60
N ASP A 39 19.65 -15.81 -10.74
CA ASP A 39 20.18 -15.51 -9.41
C ASP A 39 21.45 -14.64 -9.51
N VAL A 40 22.33 -14.92 -10.49
CA VAL A 40 23.49 -14.07 -10.80
C VAL A 40 23.05 -12.69 -11.31
N ASN A 41 22.05 -12.61 -12.19
CA ASN A 41 21.55 -11.34 -12.69
C ASN A 41 20.92 -10.49 -11.57
N ASN A 42 20.14 -11.10 -10.68
CA ASN A 42 19.58 -10.43 -9.51
C ASN A 42 20.70 -9.92 -8.58
N TYR A 43 21.72 -10.72 -8.29
CA TYR A 43 22.87 -10.29 -7.49
C TYR A 43 23.59 -9.06 -8.09
N ILE A 44 23.76 -9.03 -9.41
CA ILE A 44 24.50 -7.94 -10.07
C ILE A 44 23.67 -6.67 -10.19
N ASN A 45 22.34 -6.75 -10.36
CA ASN A 45 21.49 -5.63 -10.73
C ASN A 45 20.50 -5.19 -9.65
N ASP A 46 20.42 -5.87 -8.51
CA ASP A 46 19.51 -5.55 -7.42
C ASP A 46 20.29 -4.86 -6.28
N GLU A 47 20.19 -3.55 -6.18
CA GLU A 47 20.81 -2.72 -5.14
C GLU A 47 20.55 -3.24 -3.71
N TYR A 48 19.38 -3.86 -3.50
CA TYR A 48 18.96 -4.37 -2.20
C TYR A 48 19.19 -5.89 -2.02
N TYR A 49 19.91 -6.55 -2.92
CA TYR A 49 20.09 -8.00 -2.87
C TYR A 49 20.65 -8.49 -1.53
N ASP A 50 21.69 -7.85 -1.02
CA ASP A 50 22.38 -8.30 0.20
C ASP A 50 21.48 -8.17 1.43
N VAL A 51 20.74 -7.09 1.58
CA VAL A 51 19.77 -6.91 2.70
C VAL A 51 18.62 -7.92 2.58
N LYS A 52 18.09 -8.14 1.39
CA LYS A 52 17.08 -9.17 1.13
C LYS A 52 17.60 -10.56 1.49
N LYS A 53 18.84 -10.88 1.12
CA LYS A 53 19.47 -12.14 1.46
C LYS A 53 19.65 -12.33 2.96
N ALA A 54 20.06 -11.28 3.67
CA ALA A 54 20.16 -11.28 5.13
C ALA A 54 18.80 -11.55 5.79
N ILE A 55 17.73 -10.90 5.30
CA ILE A 55 16.34 -11.11 5.76
C ILE A 55 15.92 -12.57 5.53
N LEU A 56 16.15 -13.13 4.33
CA LEU A 56 15.82 -14.53 4.04
C LEU A 56 16.55 -15.50 4.96
N ASN A 57 17.83 -15.25 5.25
CA ASN A 57 18.61 -16.08 6.16
C ASN A 57 18.02 -16.05 7.58
N LYS A 58 17.62 -14.88 8.07
CA LYS A 58 16.93 -14.75 9.38
C LYS A 58 15.58 -15.45 9.38
N ILE A 59 14.78 -15.33 8.32
CA ILE A 59 13.53 -16.09 8.18
C ILE A 59 13.78 -17.61 8.25
N LYS A 60 14.86 -18.09 7.65
CA LYS A 60 15.23 -19.52 7.70
C LYS A 60 15.73 -19.97 9.09
N GLU A 61 16.40 -19.07 9.82
CA GLU A 61 16.98 -19.36 11.16
C GLU A 61 15.91 -19.55 12.24
N TYR A 62 14.82 -18.76 12.21
CA TYR A 62 13.82 -18.74 13.27
C TYR A 62 12.64 -19.65 12.97
N ASP A 63 12.17 -20.42 13.97
CA ASP A 63 10.98 -21.26 13.87
C ASP A 63 9.68 -20.47 14.05
N THR A 64 9.74 -19.36 14.79
CA THR A 64 8.59 -18.48 15.05
C THR A 64 8.85 -17.09 14.51
N ILE A 65 7.91 -16.57 13.71
CA ILE A 65 7.96 -15.24 13.09
C ILE A 65 6.67 -14.50 13.40
N ILE A 66 6.79 -13.27 13.90
CA ILE A 66 5.63 -12.43 14.24
C ILE A 66 5.73 -11.12 13.45
N ILE A 67 4.73 -10.87 12.63
CA ILE A 67 4.69 -9.71 11.74
C ILE A 67 3.87 -8.60 12.40
N HIS A 68 4.41 -7.39 12.39
CA HIS A 68 3.78 -6.18 12.90
C HIS A 68 3.65 -5.12 11.83
N ARG A 69 2.75 -4.15 12.03
CA ARG A 69 2.50 -3.00 11.17
C ARG A 69 2.12 -1.77 12.00
N HIS A 70 1.91 -0.63 11.33
CA HIS A 70 1.57 0.63 12.01
C HIS A 70 0.13 0.69 12.56
N ILE A 71 -0.10 1.63 13.50
CA ILE A 71 -1.44 1.99 14.02
C ILE A 71 -2.33 2.56 12.92
N ARG A 72 -3.66 2.34 13.02
CA ARG A 72 -4.64 2.78 12.01
C ARG A 72 -4.25 2.29 10.61
N PRO A 73 -4.15 0.97 10.45
CA PRO A 73 -3.58 0.39 9.25
C PRO A 73 -4.45 0.67 8.03
N ASP A 74 -3.79 1.01 6.94
CA ASP A 74 -4.38 1.13 5.62
C ASP A 74 -4.27 -0.18 4.81
N GLY A 75 -4.52 -0.09 3.51
CA GLY A 75 -4.51 -1.28 2.66
C GLY A 75 -3.12 -1.83 2.43
N ASP A 76 -2.07 -1.00 2.44
CA ASP A 76 -0.70 -1.49 2.31
C ASP A 76 -0.23 -2.18 3.59
N ALA A 77 -0.46 -1.59 4.75
CA ALA A 77 -0.10 -2.19 6.03
C ALA A 77 -0.74 -3.57 6.26
N ILE A 78 -2.07 -3.71 5.99
CA ILE A 78 -2.76 -4.99 6.14
C ILE A 78 -2.39 -5.95 5.00
N GLY A 79 -2.41 -5.47 3.76
CA GLY A 79 -2.08 -6.27 2.58
C GLY A 79 -0.66 -6.85 2.66
N THR A 80 0.31 -6.04 3.03
CA THR A 80 1.71 -6.45 3.18
C THR A 80 1.89 -7.42 4.34
N SER A 81 1.35 -7.13 5.52
CA SER A 81 1.52 -8.03 6.69
C SER A 81 0.87 -9.39 6.47
N GLN A 82 -0.37 -9.44 5.98
CA GLN A 82 -1.07 -10.70 5.70
C GLN A 82 -0.47 -11.41 4.48
N GLY A 83 -0.08 -10.67 3.44
CA GLY A 83 0.59 -11.22 2.26
C GLY A 83 1.93 -11.88 2.61
N LEU A 84 2.74 -11.24 3.44
CA LEU A 84 4.00 -11.81 3.94
C LEU A 84 3.75 -13.06 4.80
N LYS A 85 2.75 -13.03 5.71
CA LYS A 85 2.35 -14.20 6.50
C LYS A 85 2.03 -15.39 5.59
N GLU A 86 1.16 -15.21 4.61
CA GLU A 86 0.73 -16.28 3.72
C GLU A 86 1.86 -16.76 2.79
N LEU A 87 2.72 -15.86 2.31
CA LEU A 87 3.93 -16.20 1.58
C LEU A 87 4.85 -17.11 2.41
N LEU A 88 5.12 -16.73 3.66
CA LEU A 88 6.00 -17.47 4.54
C LEU A 88 5.39 -18.81 4.97
N LYS A 89 4.11 -18.87 5.29
CA LYS A 89 3.40 -20.13 5.59
C LYS A 89 3.46 -21.11 4.42
N ASN A 90 3.27 -20.63 3.20
CA ASN A 90 3.33 -21.46 2.00
C ASN A 90 4.76 -21.94 1.69
N SER A 91 5.76 -21.11 2.02
CA SER A 91 7.18 -21.42 1.77
C SER A 91 7.81 -22.31 2.85
N PHE A 92 7.39 -22.15 4.09
CA PHE A 92 7.95 -22.80 5.26
C PHE A 92 6.83 -23.38 6.15
N PRO A 93 6.15 -24.46 5.74
CA PRO A 93 4.93 -24.95 6.39
C PRO A 93 5.12 -25.43 7.84
N ASN A 94 6.36 -25.68 8.25
CA ASN A 94 6.70 -26.12 9.61
C ASN A 94 6.98 -24.95 10.58
N LYS A 95 6.97 -23.69 10.11
CA LYS A 95 7.21 -22.53 10.94
C LYS A 95 5.89 -21.95 11.49
N ASN A 96 5.95 -21.36 12.67
CA ASN A 96 4.86 -20.62 13.27
C ASN A 96 4.90 -19.16 12.78
N ILE A 97 3.95 -18.76 11.96
CA ILE A 97 3.90 -17.42 11.38
C ILE A 97 2.62 -16.72 11.81
N TYR A 98 2.76 -15.55 12.42
CA TYR A 98 1.66 -14.76 12.97
C TYR A 98 1.68 -13.32 12.46
N VAL A 99 0.51 -12.70 12.41
CA VAL A 99 0.37 -11.23 12.33
C VAL A 99 -0.25 -10.75 13.64
N ALA A 100 0.44 -9.89 14.36
CA ALA A 100 0.00 -9.37 15.65
C ALA A 100 -0.19 -7.85 15.60
N SER A 101 -1.45 -7.40 15.62
CA SER A 101 -1.81 -5.98 15.63
C SER A 101 -2.93 -5.73 16.64
N SER A 102 -3.01 -4.51 17.16
CA SER A 102 -4.11 -4.08 18.04
C SER A 102 -5.21 -3.34 17.30
N ASP A 103 -4.97 -2.91 16.09
CA ASP A 103 -5.87 -2.08 15.29
C ASP A 103 -6.51 -2.88 14.15
N LYS A 104 -7.80 -2.65 13.93
CA LYS A 104 -8.58 -3.23 12.84
C LYS A 104 -9.04 -2.16 11.85
N SER A 105 -9.28 -2.57 10.62
CA SER A 105 -9.89 -1.75 9.58
C SER A 105 -11.15 -2.43 9.05
N GLU A 106 -12.29 -1.79 9.23
CA GLU A 106 -13.58 -2.37 8.82
C GLU A 106 -13.68 -2.55 7.30
N TYR A 107 -13.19 -1.59 6.52
CA TYR A 107 -13.28 -1.65 5.06
C TYR A 107 -12.33 -2.69 4.43
N LEU A 108 -11.37 -3.21 5.20
CA LEU A 108 -10.44 -4.28 4.79
C LEU A 108 -10.77 -5.63 5.45
N SER A 109 -11.93 -5.77 6.08
CA SER A 109 -12.36 -7.00 6.77
C SER A 109 -12.52 -8.23 5.86
N PHE A 110 -12.45 -8.05 4.54
CA PHE A 110 -12.40 -9.14 3.57
C PHE A 110 -11.02 -9.81 3.45
N LEU A 111 -9.96 -9.19 3.97
CA LEU A 111 -8.64 -9.79 4.12
C LEU A 111 -8.57 -10.65 5.39
N PRO A 112 -7.58 -11.56 5.50
CA PRO A 112 -7.43 -12.39 6.70
C PRO A 112 -7.32 -11.57 7.98
N GLU A 113 -7.87 -12.10 9.07
CA GLU A 113 -7.77 -11.49 10.39
C GLU A 113 -6.37 -11.69 11.00
N ASP A 114 -6.04 -10.80 11.94
CA ASP A 114 -4.83 -10.90 12.76
C ASP A 114 -4.94 -12.03 13.77
N ASP A 115 -3.77 -12.56 14.15
CA ASP A 115 -3.69 -13.62 15.15
C ASP A 115 -3.69 -13.01 16.57
N LYS A 116 -4.19 -13.78 17.53
CA LYS A 116 -3.95 -13.54 18.93
C LYS A 116 -2.64 -14.20 19.32
N VAL A 117 -1.68 -13.41 19.77
CA VAL A 117 -0.34 -13.88 20.12
C VAL A 117 -0.06 -13.51 21.55
N GLU A 118 0.16 -14.51 22.40
CA GLU A 118 0.50 -14.32 23.81
C GLU A 118 1.99 -13.92 23.95
N ASP A 119 2.33 -13.27 25.06
CA ASP A 119 3.64 -12.65 25.26
C ASP A 119 4.79 -13.69 25.25
N ASP A 120 4.54 -14.90 25.72
CA ASP A 120 5.55 -15.97 25.76
C ASP A 120 5.96 -16.49 24.37
N VAL A 121 5.10 -16.34 23.37
CA VAL A 121 5.39 -16.70 21.98
C VAL A 121 6.51 -15.83 21.40
N TYR A 122 6.68 -14.60 21.91
CA TYR A 122 7.74 -13.69 21.47
C TYR A 122 9.14 -14.07 21.92
N ASN A 123 9.31 -14.83 23.00
CA ASN A 123 10.60 -15.07 23.68
C ASN A 123 11.75 -15.54 22.77
N ASN A 124 11.47 -16.26 21.70
CA ASN A 124 12.47 -16.70 20.72
C ASN A 124 12.03 -16.41 19.29
N ALA A 125 11.12 -15.47 19.11
CA ALA A 125 10.56 -15.11 17.80
C ALA A 125 11.41 -14.06 17.10
N LEU A 126 11.44 -14.16 15.77
CA LEU A 126 11.81 -13.06 14.88
C LEU A 126 10.59 -12.16 14.71
N VAL A 127 10.74 -10.88 15.02
CA VAL A 127 9.73 -9.88 14.71
C VAL A 127 10.06 -9.22 13.37
N ILE A 128 9.11 -9.17 12.46
CA ILE A 128 9.23 -8.42 11.20
C ILE A 128 8.20 -7.30 11.22
N VAL A 129 8.65 -6.05 11.21
CA VAL A 129 7.79 -4.87 11.14
C VAL A 129 7.74 -4.41 9.69
N VAL A 130 6.54 -4.35 9.14
CA VAL A 130 6.31 -3.91 7.76
C VAL A 130 5.60 -2.56 7.73
N ASP A 131 5.84 -1.78 6.69
CA ASP A 131 5.13 -0.55 6.37
C ASP A 131 5.04 0.43 7.56
N THR A 132 6.16 0.65 8.23
CA THR A 132 6.18 1.49 9.44
C THR A 132 7.48 2.29 9.52
N GLY A 133 7.39 3.59 9.29
CA GLY A 133 8.55 4.50 9.30
C GLY A 133 9.15 4.73 10.70
N ASP A 134 8.33 4.69 11.76
CA ASP A 134 8.73 5.00 13.14
C ASP A 134 8.22 3.91 14.10
N ALA A 135 9.08 3.47 15.02
CA ALA A 135 8.77 2.45 16.03
C ALA A 135 7.60 2.86 16.96
N ASP A 136 7.42 4.16 17.19
CA ASP A 136 6.31 4.65 18.03
C ASP A 136 4.94 4.45 17.36
N ARG A 137 4.91 4.30 16.05
CA ARG A 137 3.70 4.02 15.29
C ARG A 137 3.36 2.53 15.17
N ILE A 138 4.18 1.62 15.69
CA ILE A 138 3.86 0.18 15.66
C ILE A 138 2.62 -0.07 16.54
N SER A 139 1.63 -0.74 15.96
CA SER A 139 0.30 -0.95 16.52
C SER A 139 0.33 -1.73 17.86
N ASN A 140 1.06 -2.83 17.91
CA ASN A 140 1.20 -3.66 19.11
C ASN A 140 2.60 -3.51 19.68
N LYS A 141 2.69 -3.02 20.94
CA LYS A 141 3.96 -2.73 21.63
C LYS A 141 4.75 -3.96 22.06
N ASN A 142 4.14 -5.15 22.00
CA ASN A 142 4.81 -6.43 22.27
C ASN A 142 5.87 -6.79 21.21
N PHE A 143 5.94 -6.05 20.10
CA PHE A 143 7.04 -6.22 19.13
C PHE A 143 8.42 -6.16 19.78
N LYS A 144 8.57 -5.42 20.91
CA LYS A 144 9.82 -5.30 21.67
C LYS A 144 10.22 -6.55 22.43
N LEU A 145 9.32 -7.53 22.58
CA LEU A 145 9.58 -8.80 23.25
C LEU A 145 10.26 -9.81 22.35
N GLY A 146 10.28 -9.56 21.04
CA GLY A 146 10.96 -10.41 20.06
C GLY A 146 12.47 -10.45 20.29
N LYS A 147 13.09 -11.60 19.94
CA LYS A 147 14.53 -11.80 20.10
C LYS A 147 15.35 -10.91 19.14
N GLU A 148 14.87 -10.76 17.92
CA GLU A 148 15.41 -9.83 16.92
C GLU A 148 14.27 -9.15 16.19
N ILE A 149 14.52 -7.93 15.69
CA ILE A 149 13.55 -7.14 14.96
C ILE A 149 14.14 -6.84 13.57
N ILE A 150 13.36 -7.09 12.53
CA ILE A 150 13.64 -6.67 11.15
C ILE A 150 12.61 -5.62 10.75
N LYS A 151 13.05 -4.59 10.07
CA LYS A 151 12.19 -3.58 9.47
C LYS A 151 12.19 -3.72 7.95
N ILE A 152 11.00 -3.66 7.33
CA ILE A 152 10.80 -3.57 5.88
C ILE A 152 9.81 -2.44 5.61
N ASP A 153 10.25 -1.40 4.90
CA ASP A 153 9.49 -0.15 4.79
C ASP A 153 9.75 0.57 3.47
N HIS A 154 8.84 1.45 3.06
CA HIS A 154 8.98 2.29 1.87
C HIS A 154 8.87 3.81 2.17
N HIS A 155 8.73 4.21 3.43
CA HIS A 155 8.61 5.61 3.79
C HIS A 155 9.95 6.35 3.69
N ASP A 156 9.95 7.57 3.14
CA ASP A 156 11.14 8.40 2.92
C ASP A 156 11.80 8.88 4.23
N THR A 157 11.00 9.13 5.28
CA THR A 157 11.47 9.62 6.59
C THR A 157 11.59 8.50 7.62
N SER A 158 12.15 7.39 7.22
CA SER A 158 12.16 6.17 8.00
C SER A 158 13.33 6.14 8.98
N ALA A 159 13.07 5.89 10.28
CA ALA A 159 14.09 5.67 11.30
C ALA A 159 14.47 4.18 11.41
N ASP A 160 15.74 3.90 11.59
CA ASP A 160 16.23 2.55 11.84
C ASP A 160 15.94 2.12 13.28
N PHE A 161 15.31 0.95 13.45
CA PHE A 161 15.02 0.38 14.76
C PHE A 161 15.17 -1.15 14.83
N GLY A 162 15.44 -1.79 13.71
CA GLY A 162 15.71 -3.23 13.61
C GLY A 162 17.19 -3.55 13.55
N VAL A 163 17.55 -4.84 13.80
CA VAL A 163 18.90 -5.34 13.54
C VAL A 163 19.21 -5.41 12.03
N ILE A 164 18.16 -5.50 11.22
CA ILE A 164 18.20 -5.35 9.77
C ILE A 164 17.08 -4.36 9.40
N ASN A 165 17.44 -3.33 8.63
CA ASN A 165 16.50 -2.33 8.15
C ASN A 165 16.58 -2.30 6.62
N TYR A 166 15.47 -2.67 5.98
CA TYR A 166 15.29 -2.59 4.53
C TYR A 166 14.27 -1.51 4.24
N CYS A 167 14.73 -0.37 3.73
CA CYS A 167 13.89 0.73 3.32
C CYS A 167 14.14 1.07 1.86
N ASP A 168 13.09 1.07 1.03
CA ASP A 168 13.14 1.51 -0.37
C ASP A 168 12.08 2.59 -0.61
N PRO A 169 12.40 3.87 -0.42
CA PRO A 169 11.46 4.97 -0.61
C PRO A 169 11.10 5.21 -2.09
N THR A 170 11.75 4.53 -3.01
CA THR A 170 11.40 4.58 -4.44
C THR A 170 10.33 3.55 -4.81
N SER A 171 9.99 2.64 -3.90
CA SER A 171 8.94 1.66 -4.07
C SER A 171 7.55 2.29 -3.89
N ALA A 172 6.59 1.92 -4.72
CA ALA A 172 5.24 2.48 -4.67
C ALA A 172 4.48 2.09 -3.39
N SER A 173 4.84 0.97 -2.77
CA SER A 173 4.25 0.44 -1.54
C SER A 173 5.20 -0.57 -0.88
N CYS A 174 5.00 -0.87 0.38
CA CYS A 174 5.69 -1.95 1.07
C CYS A 174 5.33 -3.32 0.47
N ALA A 175 4.10 -3.49 -0.03
CA ALA A 175 3.68 -4.68 -0.77
C ALA A 175 4.56 -4.94 -2.01
N ASN A 176 4.93 -3.90 -2.77
CA ASN A 176 5.88 -4.03 -3.89
C ASN A 176 7.23 -4.59 -3.43
N ILE A 177 7.74 -4.12 -2.29
CA ILE A 177 9.00 -4.62 -1.71
C ILE A 177 8.90 -6.12 -1.44
N ILE A 178 7.78 -6.60 -0.86
CA ILE A 178 7.57 -8.03 -0.59
C ILE A 178 7.43 -8.85 -1.88
N VAL A 179 6.75 -8.32 -2.92
CA VAL A 179 6.67 -9.02 -4.22
C VAL A 179 8.06 -9.16 -4.84
N ASN A 180 8.84 -8.08 -4.84
CA ASN A 180 10.20 -8.10 -5.35
C ASN A 180 11.09 -9.07 -4.57
N PHE A 181 10.98 -9.07 -3.23
CA PHE A 181 11.66 -10.03 -2.36
C PHE A 181 11.31 -11.49 -2.70
N ALA A 182 10.01 -11.79 -2.86
CA ALA A 182 9.55 -13.12 -3.23
C ALA A 182 10.05 -13.53 -4.63
N ASN A 183 10.05 -12.61 -5.59
CA ASN A 183 10.53 -12.89 -6.95
C ASN A 183 12.05 -13.08 -7.00
N THR A 184 12.82 -12.30 -6.23
CA THR A 184 14.27 -12.45 -6.11
C THR A 184 14.64 -13.86 -5.61
N PHE A 185 13.91 -14.37 -4.62
CA PHE A 185 14.17 -15.69 -4.01
C PHE A 185 13.05 -16.70 -4.30
N ARG A 186 12.51 -16.71 -5.50
CA ARG A 186 11.37 -17.58 -5.89
C ARG A 186 11.63 -19.09 -5.77
N ASN A 187 12.87 -19.49 -5.59
CA ASN A 187 13.22 -20.90 -5.31
C ASN A 187 12.90 -21.26 -3.84
N ASP A 188 13.03 -20.32 -2.94
CA ASP A 188 12.77 -20.46 -1.50
C ASP A 188 11.37 -19.98 -1.13
N LEU A 189 10.93 -18.87 -1.73
CA LEU A 189 9.67 -18.19 -1.43
C LEU A 189 8.60 -18.49 -2.48
N LYS A 190 7.47 -19.01 -2.03
CA LYS A 190 6.38 -19.52 -2.89
C LYS A 190 5.10 -18.72 -2.64
N LEU A 191 4.76 -17.83 -3.56
CA LEU A 191 3.45 -17.18 -3.55
C LEU A 191 2.33 -18.20 -3.74
N ASN A 192 1.18 -17.95 -3.09
CA ASN A 192 -0.10 -18.58 -3.39
C ASN A 192 -1.14 -17.50 -3.71
N THR A 193 -2.34 -17.87 -4.12
CA THR A 193 -3.41 -16.93 -4.49
C THR A 193 -3.76 -15.97 -3.35
N LEU A 194 -3.75 -16.44 -2.09
CA LEU A 194 -4.11 -15.60 -0.94
C LEU A 194 -3.02 -14.55 -0.65
N ALA A 195 -1.75 -14.97 -0.62
CA ALA A 195 -0.61 -14.05 -0.49
C ALA A 195 -0.64 -12.99 -1.61
N ALA A 196 -0.82 -13.44 -2.87
CA ALA A 196 -0.90 -12.55 -4.03
C ALA A 196 -2.08 -11.58 -3.94
N THR A 197 -3.25 -12.03 -3.47
CA THR A 197 -4.42 -11.18 -3.28
C THR A 197 -4.16 -10.09 -2.23
N CYS A 198 -3.58 -10.45 -1.08
CA CYS A 198 -3.24 -9.49 -0.02
C CYS A 198 -2.24 -8.44 -0.52
N LEU A 199 -1.15 -8.86 -1.15
CA LEU A 199 -0.14 -7.96 -1.69
C LEU A 199 -0.69 -7.06 -2.80
N PHE A 200 -1.57 -7.59 -3.66
CA PHE A 200 -2.22 -6.79 -4.69
C PHE A 200 -3.13 -5.69 -4.10
N VAL A 201 -3.83 -5.97 -3.00
CA VAL A 201 -4.59 -4.95 -2.26
C VAL A 201 -3.67 -3.85 -1.75
N GLY A 202 -2.51 -4.19 -1.17
CA GLY A 202 -1.50 -3.20 -0.75
C GLY A 202 -1.08 -2.29 -1.90
N ILE A 203 -0.66 -2.89 -3.02
CA ILE A 203 -0.25 -2.12 -4.21
C ILE A 203 -1.37 -1.19 -4.72
N VAL A 204 -2.60 -1.71 -4.85
CA VAL A 204 -3.73 -0.95 -5.39
C VAL A 204 -4.10 0.23 -4.50
N THR A 205 -4.08 0.04 -3.19
CA THR A 205 -4.47 1.10 -2.24
C THR A 205 -3.43 2.21 -2.21
N ASP A 206 -2.16 1.86 -2.09
CA ASP A 206 -1.08 2.83 -1.91
C ASP A 206 -0.68 3.56 -3.21
N SER A 207 -0.80 2.88 -4.35
CA SER A 207 -0.63 3.51 -5.67
C SER A 207 -1.83 4.35 -6.13
N GLY A 208 -2.89 4.46 -5.30
CA GLY A 208 -4.14 5.11 -5.67
C GLY A 208 -4.78 4.50 -6.92
N ARG A 209 -4.82 3.19 -7.03
CA ARG A 209 -5.27 2.43 -8.21
C ARG A 209 -4.38 2.66 -9.42
N PHE A 210 -3.07 2.67 -9.21
CA PHE A 210 -2.04 2.94 -10.23
C PHE A 210 -2.13 4.35 -10.85
N ARG A 211 -2.68 5.34 -10.13
CA ARG A 211 -2.83 6.72 -10.60
C ARG A 211 -1.77 7.67 -10.08
N TYR A 212 -1.10 7.32 -8.98
CA TYR A 212 -0.06 8.17 -8.40
C TYR A 212 1.26 8.03 -9.16
N ALA A 213 2.12 9.04 -9.04
CA ALA A 213 3.41 9.06 -9.72
C ALA A 213 4.36 7.93 -9.26
N SER A 214 4.15 7.40 -8.05
CA SER A 214 4.87 6.24 -7.53
C SER A 214 4.59 4.93 -8.30
N ALA A 215 3.46 4.85 -9.04
CA ALA A 215 3.12 3.69 -9.86
C ALA A 215 3.96 3.65 -11.14
N ASP A 216 5.24 3.36 -11.02
CA ASP A 216 6.19 3.23 -12.12
C ASP A 216 6.15 1.83 -12.79
N SER A 217 7.07 1.59 -13.72
CA SER A 217 7.16 0.31 -14.45
C SER A 217 7.44 -0.89 -13.54
N ARG A 218 8.10 -0.70 -12.39
CA ARG A 218 8.36 -1.76 -11.39
C ARG A 218 7.08 -2.13 -10.69
N CYS A 219 6.29 -1.13 -10.27
CA CYS A 219 4.98 -1.33 -9.65
C CYS A 219 4.05 -2.16 -10.55
N PHE A 220 3.98 -1.87 -11.86
CA PHE A 220 3.18 -2.64 -12.81
C PHE A 220 3.72 -4.05 -13.04
N LYS A 221 5.04 -4.25 -13.04
CA LYS A 221 5.65 -5.60 -13.12
C LYS A 221 5.28 -6.46 -11.93
N ASP A 222 5.38 -5.91 -10.72
CA ASP A 222 5.02 -6.60 -9.49
C ASP A 222 3.54 -6.98 -9.49
N ALA A 223 2.67 -6.05 -9.89
CA ALA A 223 1.25 -6.34 -10.06
C ALA A 223 1.00 -7.46 -11.09
N SER A 224 1.72 -7.46 -12.21
CA SER A 224 1.64 -8.52 -13.23
C SER A 224 2.02 -9.88 -12.66
N ILE A 225 3.10 -9.96 -11.86
CA ILE A 225 3.51 -11.19 -11.19
C ILE A 225 2.38 -11.73 -10.30
N LEU A 226 1.75 -10.87 -9.50
CA LEU A 226 0.65 -11.27 -8.61
C LEU A 226 -0.55 -11.82 -9.38
N LEU A 227 -0.88 -11.23 -10.55
CA LEU A 227 -1.99 -11.69 -11.39
C LEU A 227 -1.77 -13.12 -11.93
N GLU A 228 -0.54 -13.57 -12.11
CA GLU A 228 -0.22 -14.95 -12.51
C GLU A 228 -0.69 -15.98 -11.46
N TYR A 229 -0.90 -15.56 -10.20
CA TYR A 229 -1.38 -16.40 -9.10
C TYR A 229 -2.91 -16.40 -8.96
N GLY A 230 -3.65 -15.89 -9.96
CA GLY A 230 -5.11 -15.96 -10.02
C GLY A 230 -5.83 -14.95 -9.12
N VAL A 231 -5.27 -13.76 -8.94
CA VAL A 231 -5.92 -12.66 -8.21
C VAL A 231 -7.17 -12.21 -8.95
N ASP A 232 -8.31 -12.20 -8.26
CA ASP A 232 -9.58 -11.66 -8.76
C ASP A 232 -9.63 -10.14 -8.57
N THR A 233 -9.14 -9.42 -9.56
CA THR A 233 -9.12 -7.95 -9.54
C THR A 233 -10.51 -7.35 -9.48
N GLN A 234 -11.50 -7.94 -10.16
CA GLN A 234 -12.87 -7.45 -10.15
C GLN A 234 -13.46 -7.51 -8.72
N LYS A 235 -13.26 -8.63 -8.03
CA LYS A 235 -13.69 -8.77 -6.64
C LYS A 235 -13.03 -7.74 -5.73
N ILE A 236 -11.70 -7.54 -5.86
CA ILE A 236 -10.96 -6.57 -5.07
C ILE A 236 -11.48 -5.15 -5.30
N TYR A 237 -11.58 -4.71 -6.56
CA TYR A 237 -12.06 -3.37 -6.87
C TYR A 237 -13.50 -3.14 -6.44
N THR A 238 -14.37 -4.14 -6.60
CA THR A 238 -15.76 -4.07 -6.14
C THR A 238 -15.82 -3.93 -4.61
N THR A 239 -15.02 -4.69 -3.88
CA THR A 239 -15.02 -4.62 -2.42
C THR A 239 -14.43 -3.31 -1.89
N LEU A 240 -13.34 -2.82 -2.48
CA LEU A 240 -12.67 -1.61 -2.00
C LEU A 240 -13.39 -0.31 -2.38
N TYR A 241 -14.12 -0.28 -3.51
CA TYR A 241 -14.56 0.98 -4.11
C TYR A 241 -16.05 1.05 -4.43
N VAL A 242 -16.83 0.02 -4.13
CA VAL A 242 -18.28 0.13 -4.10
C VAL A 242 -18.69 0.81 -2.80
N GLU A 243 -19.48 1.83 -2.92
CA GLU A 243 -19.87 2.67 -1.79
C GLU A 243 -21.36 2.57 -1.51
N GLU A 244 -21.71 2.79 -0.25
CA GLU A 244 -23.10 2.90 0.17
C GLU A 244 -23.76 4.14 -0.44
N GLU A 245 -25.07 4.10 -0.62
CA GLU A 245 -25.86 5.19 -1.22
C GLU A 245 -25.68 6.53 -0.49
N ASN A 246 -25.52 6.53 0.83
CA ASN A 246 -25.27 7.73 1.62
C ASN A 246 -23.95 8.42 1.23
N LYS A 247 -22.87 7.66 0.98
CA LYS A 247 -21.58 8.18 0.49
C LYS A 247 -21.70 8.70 -0.95
N PHE A 248 -22.46 7.98 -1.78
CA PHE A 248 -22.75 8.46 -3.14
C PHE A 248 -23.52 9.77 -3.12
N ASN A 249 -24.53 9.92 -2.24
CA ASN A 249 -25.27 11.16 -2.05
C ASN A 249 -24.38 12.30 -1.51
N LEU A 250 -23.39 12.00 -0.67
CA LEU A 250 -22.38 12.99 -0.25
C LEU A 250 -21.60 13.52 -1.45
N LYS A 251 -21.12 12.65 -2.36
CA LYS A 251 -20.43 13.04 -3.59
C LYS A 251 -21.29 13.95 -4.46
N LYS A 252 -22.55 13.55 -4.68
CA LYS A 252 -23.55 14.36 -5.42
C LYS A 252 -23.70 15.74 -4.79
N TYR A 253 -23.78 15.82 -3.45
CA TYR A 253 -23.88 17.09 -2.74
C TYR A 253 -22.63 17.95 -2.98
N VAL A 254 -21.43 17.40 -2.83
CA VAL A 254 -20.18 18.13 -3.07
C VAL A 254 -20.15 18.70 -4.48
N TYR A 255 -20.35 17.88 -5.50
CA TYR A 255 -20.32 18.31 -6.90
C TYR A 255 -21.42 19.33 -7.25
N SER A 256 -22.54 19.35 -6.53
CA SER A 256 -23.61 20.31 -6.74
C SER A 256 -23.48 21.61 -5.96
N LYS A 257 -22.64 21.64 -4.91
CA LYS A 257 -22.58 22.76 -3.93
C LYS A 257 -21.20 23.38 -3.76
N TYR A 258 -20.15 22.81 -4.36
CA TYR A 258 -18.85 23.48 -4.34
C TYR A 258 -18.93 24.85 -5.02
N LYS A 259 -18.00 25.69 -4.66
CA LYS A 259 -17.87 27.04 -5.23
C LYS A 259 -16.42 27.27 -5.63
N LEU A 260 -16.21 28.20 -6.54
CA LEU A 260 -14.89 28.70 -6.91
C LEU A 260 -14.76 30.16 -6.48
N THR A 261 -13.58 30.54 -6.03
CA THR A 261 -13.19 31.93 -5.87
C THR A 261 -12.85 32.54 -7.23
N LYS A 262 -12.53 33.84 -7.27
CA LYS A 262 -12.21 34.57 -8.50
C LYS A 262 -11.03 33.92 -9.28
N ASN A 263 -10.01 33.49 -8.58
CA ASN A 263 -8.80 32.89 -9.18
C ASN A 263 -8.83 31.36 -9.27
N GLY A 264 -9.92 30.71 -8.78
CA GLY A 264 -10.16 29.28 -8.98
C GLY A 264 -9.88 28.39 -7.77
N VAL A 265 -9.79 28.93 -6.55
CA VAL A 265 -9.80 28.08 -5.34
C VAL A 265 -11.15 27.39 -5.22
N ALA A 266 -11.17 26.07 -5.26
CA ALA A 266 -12.38 25.30 -5.06
C ALA A 266 -12.68 25.16 -3.56
N TYR A 267 -13.92 25.35 -3.16
CA TYR A 267 -14.29 25.16 -1.76
C TYR A 267 -15.71 24.67 -1.55
N ILE A 268 -15.91 24.00 -0.41
CA ILE A 268 -17.22 23.58 0.06
C ILE A 268 -17.36 23.82 1.56
N TYR A 269 -18.58 24.13 2.02
CA TYR A 269 -18.91 24.36 3.41
C TYR A 269 -20.02 23.43 3.87
N PHE A 270 -19.72 22.58 4.87
CA PHE A 270 -20.68 21.71 5.53
C PHE A 270 -21.13 22.30 6.85
N LYS A 271 -22.43 22.34 7.10
CA LYS A 271 -23.00 22.72 8.39
C LYS A 271 -22.88 21.59 9.41
N ASP A 272 -22.77 21.92 10.70
CA ASP A 272 -22.58 20.97 11.81
C ASP A 272 -23.54 19.77 11.79
N ASN A 273 -24.77 19.97 11.35
CA ASN A 273 -25.78 18.93 11.34
C ASN A 273 -25.89 18.17 9.99
N TYR A 274 -25.01 18.42 9.05
CA TYR A 274 -25.11 17.82 7.70
C TYR A 274 -25.16 16.30 7.75
N GLY A 275 -24.20 15.64 8.43
CA GLY A 275 -24.12 14.19 8.52
C GLY A 275 -25.38 13.56 9.10
N LYS A 276 -25.91 14.14 10.18
CA LYS A 276 -27.15 13.65 10.83
C LYS A 276 -28.38 13.75 9.92
N LYS A 277 -28.47 14.78 9.08
CA LYS A 277 -29.60 15.01 8.16
C LYS A 277 -29.55 14.16 6.89
N HIS A 278 -28.39 13.58 6.56
CA HIS A 278 -28.15 12.92 5.29
C HIS A 278 -27.66 11.47 5.46
N GLY A 279 -28.28 10.70 6.38
CA GLY A 279 -28.01 9.28 6.54
C GLY A 279 -26.89 8.94 7.53
N ASN A 280 -26.68 9.79 8.56
CA ASN A 280 -25.65 9.61 9.59
C ASN A 280 -24.22 9.51 9.03
N ILE A 281 -23.91 10.32 8.02
CA ILE A 281 -22.56 10.40 7.45
C ILE A 281 -21.59 10.85 8.54
N SER A 282 -20.47 10.13 8.70
CA SER A 282 -19.46 10.43 9.70
C SER A 282 -18.73 11.75 9.42
N LYS A 283 -18.15 12.35 10.45
CA LYS A 283 -17.29 13.53 10.27
C LYS A 283 -16.03 13.22 9.47
N GLU A 284 -15.59 11.96 9.50
CA GLU A 284 -14.45 11.47 8.72
C GLU A 284 -14.79 11.36 7.25
N ASP A 285 -15.95 10.81 6.90
CA ASP A 285 -16.44 10.75 5.52
C ASP A 285 -16.60 12.16 4.93
N ILE A 286 -17.18 13.10 5.71
CA ILE A 286 -17.28 14.51 5.29
C ILE A 286 -15.88 15.10 5.06
N SER A 287 -14.93 14.84 5.95
CA SER A 287 -13.57 15.37 5.83
C SER A 287 -12.81 14.80 4.64
N SER A 288 -13.04 13.53 4.31
CA SER A 288 -12.42 12.86 3.15
C SER A 288 -12.97 13.34 1.82
N ALA A 289 -14.18 13.92 1.83
CA ALA A 289 -14.83 14.48 0.63
C ALA A 289 -14.07 15.67 0.00
N ILE A 290 -13.06 16.22 0.68
CA ILE A 290 -12.16 17.23 0.10
C ILE A 290 -11.48 16.72 -1.18
N ASN A 291 -11.17 15.42 -1.25
CA ASN A 291 -10.51 14.81 -2.41
C ASN A 291 -11.39 14.78 -3.67
N LEU A 292 -12.70 15.06 -3.55
CA LEU A 292 -13.60 15.19 -4.70
C LEU A 292 -13.39 16.50 -5.48
N LEU A 293 -12.72 17.48 -4.89
CA LEU A 293 -12.44 18.78 -5.50
C LEU A 293 -11.12 18.80 -6.27
N ASP A 294 -10.33 17.74 -6.22
CA ASP A 294 -9.01 17.64 -6.84
C ASP A 294 -9.05 17.61 -8.38
N SER A 295 -10.17 17.18 -8.96
CA SER A 295 -10.35 17.01 -10.40
C SER A 295 -10.90 18.24 -11.12
N ILE A 296 -11.05 19.39 -10.43
CA ILE A 296 -11.55 20.61 -11.03
C ILE A 296 -10.44 21.31 -11.81
N LYS A 297 -10.62 21.42 -13.13
CA LYS A 297 -9.66 22.10 -14.01
C LYS A 297 -9.41 23.53 -13.56
N GLY A 298 -8.14 23.93 -13.47
CA GLY A 298 -7.75 25.30 -13.06
C GLY A 298 -7.76 25.54 -11.55
N SER A 299 -8.24 24.57 -10.73
CA SER A 299 -8.15 24.64 -9.28
C SER A 299 -6.87 23.96 -8.79
N MET A 300 -5.98 24.75 -8.18
CA MET A 300 -4.69 24.27 -7.63
C MET A 300 -4.71 24.26 -6.10
N ILE A 301 -5.70 24.90 -5.48
CA ILE A 301 -5.99 24.88 -4.05
C ILE A 301 -7.45 24.53 -3.87
N TRP A 302 -7.76 23.59 -2.97
CA TRP A 302 -9.12 23.27 -2.61
C TRP A 302 -9.31 23.12 -1.11
N ILE A 303 -10.47 23.56 -0.62
CA ILE A 303 -10.73 23.76 0.80
C ILE A 303 -12.10 23.19 1.18
N LEU A 304 -12.12 22.42 2.27
CA LEU A 304 -13.34 21.94 2.88
C LEU A 304 -13.50 22.54 4.28
N PHE A 305 -14.62 23.19 4.52
CA PHE A 305 -15.04 23.68 5.82
C PHE A 305 -16.07 22.73 6.42
N ASN A 306 -15.80 22.24 7.62
CA ASN A 306 -16.72 21.39 8.38
C ASN A 306 -17.05 22.09 9.70
N GLU A 307 -18.25 22.71 9.76
CA GLU A 307 -18.73 23.46 10.91
C GLU A 307 -18.92 22.52 12.10
N GLY A 308 -18.45 22.93 13.25
CA GLY A 308 -18.71 22.32 14.54
C GLY A 308 -19.39 23.33 15.48
N LYS A 309 -19.72 22.90 16.68
CA LYS A 309 -20.42 23.76 17.66
C LYS A 309 -19.59 24.99 18.08
N GLU A 310 -18.29 24.82 18.29
CA GLU A 310 -17.39 25.86 18.80
C GLU A 310 -16.49 26.44 17.72
N ALA A 311 -16.14 25.65 16.73
CA ALA A 311 -15.22 26.03 15.67
C ALA A 311 -15.49 25.25 14.38
N THR A 312 -15.09 25.82 13.25
CA THR A 312 -15.11 25.17 11.95
C THR A 312 -13.74 24.54 11.69
N ARG A 313 -13.70 23.25 11.50
CA ARG A 313 -12.51 22.54 11.05
C ARG A 313 -12.33 22.72 9.57
N VAL A 314 -11.11 23.04 9.16
CA VAL A 314 -10.75 23.28 7.76
C VAL A 314 -9.78 22.21 7.30
N ARG A 315 -10.02 21.66 6.13
CA ARG A 315 -9.06 20.86 5.38
C ARG A 315 -8.61 21.65 4.18
N LEU A 316 -7.29 21.73 3.97
CA LEU A 316 -6.69 22.38 2.82
C LEU A 316 -5.87 21.37 2.05
N ARG A 317 -5.98 21.42 0.73
CA ARG A 317 -5.18 20.64 -0.19
C ARG A 317 -4.71 21.53 -1.32
N SER A 318 -3.57 21.18 -1.89
CA SER A 318 -3.06 21.91 -3.04
C SER A 318 -2.34 20.95 -4.00
N ARG A 319 -2.03 21.49 -5.17
CA ARG A 319 -1.18 20.87 -6.18
C ARG A 319 -0.12 21.90 -6.56
N TYR A 320 1.16 21.53 -6.37
CA TYR A 320 2.33 22.36 -6.65
C TYR A 320 2.49 23.64 -5.80
N ILE A 321 1.61 23.92 -4.85
CA ILE A 321 1.61 25.13 -4.03
C ILE A 321 1.80 24.72 -2.56
N ASN A 322 2.82 25.25 -1.89
CA ASN A 322 2.98 25.06 -0.46
C ASN A 322 1.95 25.89 0.30
N ILE A 323 1.10 25.22 1.09
CA ILE A 323 0.01 25.85 1.87
C ILE A 323 0.24 25.82 3.38
N THR A 324 1.44 25.52 3.84
CA THR A 324 1.74 25.43 5.29
C THR A 324 1.63 26.78 5.99
N GLU A 325 2.13 27.87 5.40
CA GLU A 325 2.03 29.21 5.94
C GLU A 325 0.58 29.67 6.02
N LEU A 326 -0.20 29.42 4.95
CA LEU A 326 -1.63 29.71 4.94
C LEU A 326 -2.35 28.98 6.09
N ALA A 327 -2.08 27.69 6.31
CA ALA A 327 -2.69 26.93 7.40
C ALA A 327 -2.28 27.46 8.78
N SER A 328 -1.00 27.80 8.97
CA SER A 328 -0.46 28.31 10.23
C SER A 328 -1.12 29.62 10.67
N LYS A 329 -1.44 30.50 9.72
CA LYS A 329 -2.16 31.76 9.99
C LYS A 329 -3.54 31.52 10.60
N TYR A 330 -4.15 30.34 10.38
CA TYR A 330 -5.48 29.97 10.87
C TYR A 330 -5.46 28.80 11.86
N ASN A 331 -4.54 28.83 12.82
CA ASN A 331 -4.40 27.83 13.90
C ASN A 331 -4.29 26.40 13.35
N GLY A 332 -3.44 26.23 12.36
CA GLY A 332 -3.28 24.97 11.63
C GLY A 332 -1.84 24.61 11.34
N GLY A 333 -1.68 23.58 10.51
CA GLY A 333 -0.39 23.06 10.04
C GLY A 333 -0.58 21.78 9.24
N GLY A 334 0.52 21.17 8.85
CA GLY A 334 0.54 19.95 8.06
C GLY A 334 1.74 19.92 7.11
N HIS A 335 1.59 19.20 6.01
CA HIS A 335 2.59 19.09 4.94
C HIS A 335 2.32 20.12 3.84
N GLU A 336 3.30 20.32 2.95
CA GLU A 336 3.26 21.33 1.87
C GLU A 336 1.94 21.37 1.09
N ASN A 337 1.37 20.21 0.76
CA ASN A 337 0.17 20.09 -0.05
C ASN A 337 -1.07 19.58 0.71
N ALA A 338 -0.96 19.34 2.01
CA ALA A 338 -2.01 18.75 2.83
C ALA A 338 -2.00 19.30 4.26
N CYS A 339 -2.83 20.28 4.53
CA CYS A 339 -2.92 20.94 5.83
C CYS A 339 -4.32 20.84 6.43
N GLY A 340 -4.38 21.02 7.76
CA GLY A 340 -5.58 21.30 8.52
C GLY A 340 -5.49 22.68 9.16
N ALA A 341 -6.65 23.32 9.39
CA ALA A 341 -6.74 24.59 10.11
C ALA A 341 -8.03 24.67 10.95
N THR A 342 -8.15 25.70 11.76
CA THR A 342 -9.35 25.95 12.57
C THR A 342 -9.74 27.41 12.48
N VAL A 343 -11.00 27.68 12.14
CA VAL A 343 -11.56 29.04 12.14
C VAL A 343 -12.79 29.10 13.03
N TYR A 344 -13.02 30.22 13.70
CA TYR A 344 -14.01 30.35 14.77
C TYR A 344 -15.27 31.14 14.34
N ASN A 345 -15.23 31.82 13.19
CA ASN A 345 -16.36 32.62 12.73
C ASN A 345 -16.34 32.78 11.20
N LYS A 346 -17.44 33.30 10.66
CA LYS A 346 -17.61 33.50 9.22
C LYS A 346 -16.65 34.55 8.61
N HIS A 347 -16.15 35.48 9.43
CA HIS A 347 -15.17 36.48 8.99
C HIS A 347 -13.85 35.75 8.64
N GLN A 348 -13.33 34.93 9.57
CA GLN A 348 -12.13 34.14 9.32
C GLN A 348 -12.27 33.16 8.15
N VAL A 349 -13.48 32.61 7.90
CA VAL A 349 -13.72 31.79 6.68
C VAL A 349 -13.50 32.63 5.43
N LYS A 350 -14.00 33.88 5.38
CA LYS A 350 -13.81 34.77 4.24
C LYS A 350 -12.36 35.21 4.07
N GLU A 351 -11.67 35.52 5.19
CA GLU A 351 -10.25 35.89 5.18
C GLU A 351 -9.39 34.76 4.64
N LEU A 352 -9.60 33.52 5.12
CA LEU A 352 -8.87 32.35 4.65
C LEU A 352 -9.10 32.10 3.15
N LEU A 353 -10.34 32.25 2.68
CA LEU A 353 -10.65 32.14 1.24
C LEU A 353 -9.97 33.22 0.42
N ASN A 354 -9.91 34.46 0.91
CA ASN A 354 -9.25 35.57 0.22
C ASN A 354 -7.72 35.35 0.18
N ASP A 355 -7.12 34.93 1.29
CA ASP A 355 -5.69 34.63 1.35
C ASP A 355 -5.32 33.45 0.41
N ALA A 356 -6.12 32.40 0.39
CA ALA A 356 -5.94 31.29 -0.53
C ALA A 356 -6.07 31.70 -1.99
N ASP A 357 -7.04 32.58 -2.28
CA ASP A 357 -7.28 33.11 -3.63
C ASP A 357 -6.12 33.97 -4.11
N MET A 358 -5.56 34.81 -3.22
CA MET A 358 -4.35 35.61 -3.50
C MET A 358 -3.12 34.73 -3.72
N LEU A 359 -2.92 33.71 -2.87
CA LEU A 359 -1.85 32.73 -3.01
C LEU A 359 -1.90 32.05 -4.39
N LEU A 360 -3.09 31.60 -4.80
CA LEU A 360 -3.29 31.00 -6.11
C LEU A 360 -3.06 32.00 -7.26
N ALA A 361 -3.48 33.26 -7.10
CA ALA A 361 -3.27 34.31 -8.10
C ALA A 361 -1.76 34.56 -8.32
N ASN A 362 -0.99 34.69 -7.23
CA ASN A 362 0.47 34.88 -7.29
C ASN A 362 1.14 33.70 -7.98
N PHE A 363 0.79 32.47 -7.57
CA PHE A 363 1.33 31.26 -8.21
C PHE A 363 1.08 31.23 -9.72
N LYS A 364 -0.14 31.59 -10.16
CA LYS A 364 -0.48 31.64 -11.59
C LYS A 364 0.29 32.71 -12.35
N GLU A 365 0.54 33.87 -11.73
CA GLU A 365 1.33 34.93 -12.36
C GLU A 365 2.81 34.56 -12.47
N ASP A 366 3.40 34.00 -11.39
CA ASP A 366 4.82 33.55 -11.36
C ASP A 366 5.10 32.41 -12.36
N ASN A 367 4.07 31.63 -12.71
CA ASN A 367 4.16 30.48 -13.61
C ASN A 367 3.45 30.72 -14.96
N LYS A 368 3.30 31.96 -15.35
CA LYS A 368 2.66 32.36 -16.60
C LYS A 368 3.39 31.80 -17.82
N GLY A 369 2.71 31.04 -18.66
CA GLY A 369 3.29 30.38 -19.84
C GLY A 369 3.58 28.89 -19.70
N LEU A 370 3.42 28.33 -18.52
CA LEU A 370 3.52 26.90 -18.28
C LEU A 370 2.10 26.28 -18.25
N TYR A 371 1.48 26.04 -19.39
CA TYR A 371 0.04 25.79 -19.54
C TYR A 371 -0.44 24.35 -19.32
N TRP A 372 0.43 23.40 -19.01
CA TRP A 372 0.08 21.98 -18.94
C TRP A 372 -0.79 21.57 -17.73
N TRP A 373 -0.96 22.45 -16.75
CA TRP A 373 -1.77 22.20 -15.54
C TRP A 373 -3.08 23.00 -15.45
N ILE A 374 -3.39 23.82 -16.44
CA ILE A 374 -4.58 24.68 -16.44
C ILE A 374 -5.78 23.97 -17.07
#